data_bfd3372f8363f6c9437019893a833ef8
#
_entry.id   bfd3372f8363f6c9437019893a833ef8
#
_cell.length_a   1.000
_cell.length_b   1.000
_cell.length_c   1.000
_cell.angle_alpha   90.00
_cell.angle_beta   90.00
_cell.angle_gamma   90.00
#
_symmetry.space_group_name_H-M   'P 1'
#
loop_
_entity.id
_entity.type
_entity.pdbx_description
1 polymer ?
#
loop_
_entity_poly.entity_id
_entity_poly.type
_entity_poly.pdbx_seq_one_letter_code
_entity_poly.pdbx_strand_id
1 'polypeptide(L)'
;MLKSNATGTEFDPIDNWAGQRNDGRDLMEEWKQDKAARNLSFKIVQNNEELFRVDTDKVDYLLGVFANGHISMDWNREKGPKGQPSLEEMTVTALKILQKSKHGYFLMVEGGLIDYAHHRGHAAQALLETVRFSDAINTTLGMVDTRDTLIIVTSDHTHSMSFNGYSNRGSHILGISQKSKHDGIPYTTLTYSTGGPNNIAYTLKNGSAVRLDPSEENTTAYTYSQQATIISDEAYHGGGDVAVYAIGPFAHLFHSVHEQSYVARVIAHAAGMQPKAYGSAGKQYNSLVDVSMYICFFLLLLLH
;
A
#
# COMPACT_ATOMS: atom_id res chain seq x y z
N MET A 1 18.37 -1.32 -4.31
CA MET A 1 19.06 -0.13 -3.79
C MET A 1 20.35 -0.49 -3.05
N LEU A 2 20.46 -1.70 -2.57
CA LEU A 2 21.67 -2.19 -1.91
C LEU A 2 22.71 -2.63 -2.94
N LYS A 3 23.97 -2.73 -2.50
CA LYS A 3 25.06 -3.25 -3.35
C LYS A 3 24.74 -4.67 -3.80
N SER A 4 25.19 -5.04 -4.98
CA SER A 4 24.99 -6.37 -5.57
C SER A 4 25.53 -7.56 -4.73
N ASN A 5 26.31 -7.28 -3.69
CA ASN A 5 26.92 -8.25 -2.78
C ASN A 5 26.49 -8.08 -1.31
N ALA A 6 25.40 -7.35 -1.04
CA ALA A 6 24.89 -7.24 0.32
C ALA A 6 24.39 -8.61 0.80
N THR A 7 24.96 -9.11 1.89
CA THR A 7 24.53 -10.35 2.54
C THR A 7 23.23 -10.13 3.31
N GLY A 8 22.37 -11.14 3.42
CA GLY A 8 21.07 -11.06 4.08
C GLY A 8 19.94 -10.56 3.17
N THR A 9 20.22 -10.43 1.88
CA THR A 9 19.24 -10.04 0.85
C THR A 9 18.67 -11.23 0.09
N GLU A 10 19.08 -12.43 0.50
CA GLU A 10 18.80 -13.69 -0.20
C GLU A 10 17.34 -14.12 -0.05
N PHE A 11 16.61 -13.43 0.82
CA PHE A 11 15.26 -13.80 1.15
C PHE A 11 14.32 -12.60 1.05
N ASP A 12 13.91 -12.28 -0.16
CA ASP A 12 12.54 -11.85 -0.34
C ASP A 12 11.73 -13.15 -0.43
N PRO A 13 10.90 -13.49 0.55
CA PRO A 13 10.15 -14.74 0.54
C PRO A 13 9.18 -14.82 -0.63
N ILE A 14 9.10 -13.78 -1.43
CA ILE A 14 8.05 -13.60 -2.38
C ILE A 14 8.57 -13.44 -3.79
N ASP A 15 9.58 -12.63 -4.00
CA ASP A 15 10.19 -12.38 -5.29
C ASP A 15 11.70 -12.40 -5.14
N ASN A 16 12.40 -12.97 -6.09
CA ASN A 16 13.85 -12.83 -6.23
C ASN A 16 14.26 -11.37 -6.55
N TRP A 17 13.48 -10.42 -6.07
CA TRP A 17 13.70 -8.99 -6.21
C TRP A 17 14.74 -8.47 -5.22
N ALA A 18 15.66 -9.30 -4.81
CA ALA A 18 16.84 -8.82 -4.15
C ALA A 18 17.41 -7.69 -5.01
N GLY A 19 17.14 -6.46 -4.60
CA GLY A 19 17.36 -5.26 -5.39
C GLY A 19 18.80 -5.06 -5.76
N GLN A 20 19.25 -5.74 -6.79
CA GLN A 20 20.60 -5.62 -7.32
C GLN A 20 20.63 -4.52 -8.36
N ARG A 21 21.46 -3.53 -8.12
CA ARG A 21 21.78 -2.52 -9.13
C ARG A 21 22.89 -3.04 -10.03
N ASN A 22 22.65 -2.99 -11.33
CA ASN A 22 23.64 -3.41 -12.34
C ASN A 22 24.78 -2.41 -12.52
N ASP A 23 24.62 -1.15 -12.06
CA ASP A 23 25.62 -0.09 -12.19
C ASP A 23 26.59 -0.02 -10.98
N GLY A 24 26.43 -0.89 -10.00
CA GLY A 24 27.32 -0.97 -8.82
C GLY A 24 27.24 0.23 -7.85
N ARG A 25 26.35 1.19 -8.07
CA ARG A 25 26.21 2.38 -7.21
C ARG A 25 25.60 2.01 -5.86
N ASP A 26 26.05 2.69 -4.81
CA ASP A 26 25.47 2.67 -3.47
C ASP A 26 24.67 3.96 -3.23
N LEU A 27 23.39 3.94 -3.56
CA LEU A 27 22.55 5.15 -3.46
C LEU A 27 22.32 5.61 -2.02
N MET A 28 22.42 4.73 -1.02
CA MET A 28 22.32 5.14 0.39
C MET A 28 23.56 5.96 0.79
N GLU A 29 24.75 5.50 0.39
CA GLU A 29 25.99 6.24 0.67
C GLU A 29 26.05 7.54 -0.12
N GLU A 30 25.64 7.56 -1.39
CA GLU A 30 25.54 8.78 -2.19
C GLU A 30 24.58 9.81 -1.57
N TRP A 31 23.40 9.36 -1.11
CA TRP A 31 22.44 10.23 -0.42
C TRP A 31 23.02 10.80 0.88
N LYS A 32 23.71 9.99 1.67
CA LYS A 32 24.40 10.41 2.88
C LYS A 32 25.47 11.47 2.60
N GLN A 33 26.28 11.25 1.55
CA GLN A 33 27.32 12.18 1.14
C GLN A 33 26.74 13.52 0.66
N ASP A 34 25.63 13.49 -0.12
CA ASP A 34 24.94 14.72 -0.54
C ASP A 34 24.45 15.53 0.68
N LYS A 35 23.79 14.88 1.65
CA LYS A 35 23.30 15.58 2.83
C LYS A 35 24.42 16.14 3.69
N ALA A 36 25.50 15.38 3.87
CA ALA A 36 26.68 15.82 4.61
C ALA A 36 27.40 16.99 3.92
N ALA A 37 27.62 16.93 2.61
CA ALA A 37 28.25 17.98 1.83
C ALA A 37 27.48 19.32 1.90
N ARG A 38 26.14 19.23 2.02
CA ARG A 38 25.26 20.39 2.14
C ARG A 38 25.04 20.84 3.60
N ASN A 39 25.72 20.20 4.56
CA ASN A 39 25.58 20.47 6.01
C ASN A 39 24.11 20.40 6.50
N LEU A 40 23.35 19.43 5.99
CA LEU A 40 21.95 19.22 6.34
C LEU A 40 21.81 18.28 7.54
N SER A 41 20.74 18.46 8.33
CA SER A 41 20.41 17.54 9.42
C SER A 41 19.70 16.28 8.85
N PHE A 42 20.36 15.14 8.90
CA PHE A 42 19.82 13.91 8.33
C PHE A 42 20.06 12.66 9.17
N LYS A 43 19.26 11.63 8.92
CA LYS A 43 19.41 10.31 9.53
C LYS A 43 19.09 9.21 8.51
N ILE A 44 19.80 8.08 8.59
CA ILE A 44 19.44 6.83 7.92
C ILE A 44 19.08 5.82 9.01
N VAL A 45 17.98 5.08 8.82
CA VAL A 45 17.47 4.09 9.77
C VAL A 45 17.10 2.80 9.03
N GLN A 46 17.38 1.64 9.65
CA GLN A 46 17.22 0.34 9.02
C GLN A 46 16.42 -0.67 9.87
N ASN A 47 16.00 -0.28 11.07
CA ASN A 47 15.21 -1.12 11.98
C ASN A 47 14.36 -0.26 12.93
N ASN A 48 13.52 -0.93 13.73
CA ASN A 48 12.64 -0.27 14.69
C ASN A 48 13.40 0.59 15.71
N GLU A 49 14.45 0.05 16.30
CA GLU A 49 15.22 0.76 17.33
C GLU A 49 15.80 2.07 16.80
N GLU A 50 16.31 2.03 15.57
CA GLU A 50 16.85 3.23 14.93
C GLU A 50 15.76 4.24 14.58
N LEU A 51 14.61 3.78 14.08
CA LEU A 51 13.47 4.65 13.75
C LEU A 51 12.93 5.33 15.01
N PHE A 52 12.72 4.59 16.10
CA PHE A 52 12.14 5.13 17.34
C PHE A 52 13.09 6.06 18.11
N ARG A 53 14.38 5.97 17.82
CA ARG A 53 15.40 6.90 18.38
C ARG A 53 15.60 8.16 17.54
N VAL A 54 14.87 8.33 16.44
CA VAL A 54 14.97 9.57 15.65
C VAL A 54 14.42 10.76 16.47
N ASP A 55 15.26 11.75 16.70
CA ASP A 55 14.83 13.04 17.22
C ASP A 55 14.18 13.84 16.07
N THR A 56 12.85 13.69 15.93
CA THR A 56 12.09 14.28 14.84
C THR A 56 12.12 15.81 14.83
N ASP A 57 12.43 16.45 15.96
CA ASP A 57 12.54 17.91 16.05
C ASP A 57 13.84 18.41 15.41
N LYS A 58 14.90 17.58 15.39
CA LYS A 58 16.22 17.94 14.90
C LYS A 58 16.55 17.41 13.52
N VAL A 59 15.88 16.34 13.07
CA VAL A 59 16.13 15.71 11.77
C VAL A 59 15.22 16.31 10.72
N ASP A 60 15.79 16.85 9.65
CA ASP A 60 15.05 17.39 8.51
C ASP A 60 14.94 16.39 7.35
N TYR A 61 15.91 15.49 7.22
CA TYR A 61 15.96 14.49 6.16
C TYR A 61 16.11 13.09 6.75
N LEU A 62 15.09 12.27 6.59
CA LEU A 62 15.08 10.89 7.07
C LEU A 62 15.02 9.94 5.88
N LEU A 63 15.94 8.96 5.83
CA LEU A 63 15.89 7.83 4.92
C LEU A 63 15.73 6.54 5.73
N GLY A 64 14.57 5.87 5.61
CA GLY A 64 14.33 4.56 6.19
C GLY A 64 14.41 3.47 5.14
N VAL A 65 15.25 2.45 5.34
CA VAL A 65 15.38 1.28 4.45
C VAL A 65 15.36 0.03 5.32
N PHE A 66 14.18 -0.59 5.42
CA PHE A 66 13.92 -1.66 6.39
C PHE A 66 13.98 -3.07 5.78
N ALA A 67 14.11 -3.16 4.47
CA ALA A 67 14.26 -4.42 3.74
C ALA A 67 15.01 -4.19 2.42
N ASN A 68 15.52 -5.26 1.83
CA ASN A 68 16.15 -5.21 0.51
C ASN A 68 15.14 -5.30 -0.65
N GLY A 69 13.98 -5.84 -0.39
CA GLY A 69 12.81 -5.88 -1.25
C GLY A 69 11.60 -5.36 -0.50
N HIS A 70 10.51 -6.12 -0.48
CA HIS A 70 9.36 -5.82 0.35
C HIS A 70 9.65 -5.98 1.84
N ILE A 71 9.02 -5.20 2.69
CA ILE A 71 8.97 -5.49 4.13
C ILE A 71 8.05 -6.71 4.35
N SER A 72 8.20 -7.35 5.51
CA SER A 72 7.35 -8.49 5.88
C SER A 72 5.89 -8.08 6.07
N MET A 73 4.96 -8.99 5.77
CA MET A 73 3.54 -8.84 6.11
C MET A 73 3.36 -8.62 7.61
N ASP A 74 2.41 -7.82 8.04
CA ASP A 74 2.25 -7.47 9.46
C ASP A 74 1.99 -8.68 10.36
N TRP A 75 1.36 -9.76 9.84
CA TRP A 75 1.08 -10.96 10.62
C TRP A 75 2.32 -11.71 11.09
N ASN A 76 3.41 -11.67 10.31
CA ASN A 76 4.69 -12.34 10.62
C ASN A 76 5.88 -11.37 10.73
N ARG A 77 5.63 -10.06 10.70
CA ARG A 77 6.66 -9.03 10.83
C ARG A 77 7.35 -9.14 12.20
N GLU A 78 8.68 -9.12 12.21
CA GLU A 78 9.47 -8.98 13.43
C GLU A 78 9.23 -7.57 14.02
N LYS A 79 8.63 -7.50 15.21
CA LYS A 79 8.21 -6.24 15.88
C LYS A 79 9.21 -5.76 16.93
N GLY A 80 10.26 -6.55 17.21
CA GLY A 80 11.31 -6.21 18.16
C GLY A 80 12.25 -5.09 17.66
N PRO A 81 13.24 -4.70 18.50
CA PRO A 81 14.14 -3.59 18.18
C PRO A 81 14.88 -3.72 16.85
N LYS A 82 15.23 -4.93 16.46
CA LYS A 82 15.95 -5.23 15.19
C LYS A 82 15.01 -5.54 14.02
N GLY A 83 13.70 -5.55 14.27
CA GLY A 83 12.69 -5.80 13.27
C GLY A 83 12.36 -4.58 12.43
N GLN A 84 11.25 -4.69 11.72
CA GLN A 84 10.76 -3.69 10.77
C GLN A 84 9.61 -2.89 11.37
N PRO A 85 9.49 -1.57 11.09
CA PRO A 85 8.35 -0.78 11.52
C PRO A 85 7.08 -1.13 10.75
N SER A 86 5.94 -0.86 11.36
CA SER A 86 4.64 -0.88 10.68
C SER A 86 4.47 0.34 9.78
N LEU A 87 3.47 0.27 8.89
CA LEU A 87 3.07 1.42 8.06
C LEU A 87 2.68 2.62 8.93
N GLU A 88 1.95 2.38 10.02
CA GLU A 88 1.55 3.41 10.97
C GLU A 88 2.77 4.09 11.61
N GLU A 89 3.75 3.33 12.12
CA GLU A 89 4.95 3.84 12.77
C GLU A 89 5.81 4.68 11.80
N MET A 90 5.93 4.26 10.55
CA MET A 90 6.60 5.03 9.50
C MET A 90 5.85 6.33 9.21
N THR A 91 4.53 6.27 9.10
CA THR A 91 3.66 7.42 8.82
C THR A 91 3.74 8.45 9.95
N VAL A 92 3.66 8.02 11.21
CA VAL A 92 3.79 8.90 12.39
C VAL A 92 5.13 9.62 12.40
N THR A 93 6.22 8.91 12.13
CA THR A 93 7.56 9.50 12.09
C THR A 93 7.69 10.52 10.96
N ALA A 94 7.18 10.20 9.76
CA ALA A 94 7.17 11.10 8.63
C ALA A 94 6.37 12.38 8.91
N LEU A 95 5.16 12.25 9.48
CA LEU A 95 4.32 13.39 9.85
C LEU A 95 5.01 14.32 10.86
N LYS A 96 5.60 13.78 11.92
CA LYS A 96 6.32 14.59 12.92
C LYS A 96 7.44 15.44 12.30
N ILE A 97 8.17 14.88 11.33
CA ILE A 97 9.23 15.63 10.64
C ILE A 97 8.62 16.68 9.71
N LEU A 98 7.62 16.32 8.91
CA LEU A 98 7.03 17.19 7.90
C LEU A 98 6.23 18.36 8.50
N GLN A 99 5.57 18.15 9.63
CA GLN A 99 4.79 19.18 10.33
C GLN A 99 5.63 20.36 10.84
N LYS A 100 6.95 20.25 10.88
CA LYS A 100 7.85 21.39 11.17
C LYS A 100 7.86 22.42 10.04
N SER A 101 7.44 22.04 8.84
CA SER A 101 7.46 22.94 7.68
C SER A 101 6.41 24.05 7.81
N LYS A 102 6.87 25.30 7.73
CA LYS A 102 5.98 26.48 7.72
C LYS A 102 5.35 26.73 6.34
N HIS A 103 5.79 26.01 5.32
CA HIS A 103 5.32 26.17 3.93
C HIS A 103 4.39 25.03 3.50
N GLY A 104 3.92 24.22 4.46
CA GLY A 104 3.15 23.03 4.16
C GLY A 104 4.02 21.82 3.79
N TYR A 105 3.36 20.70 3.53
CA TYR A 105 4.01 19.46 3.10
C TYR A 105 3.08 18.64 2.21
N PHE A 106 3.68 17.71 1.49
CA PHE A 106 3.00 16.62 0.82
C PHE A 106 3.57 15.29 1.34
N LEU A 107 2.70 14.41 1.81
CA LEU A 107 3.05 13.06 2.26
C LEU A 107 2.25 12.05 1.45
N MET A 108 2.92 11.10 0.82
CA MET A 108 2.33 9.92 0.22
C MET A 108 2.63 8.70 1.10
N VAL A 109 1.60 7.94 1.42
CA VAL A 109 1.68 6.71 2.22
C VAL A 109 1.09 5.58 1.41
N GLU A 110 1.82 4.49 1.31
CA GLU A 110 1.47 3.36 0.47
C GLU A 110 1.29 2.09 1.29
N GLY A 111 0.13 1.44 1.12
CA GLY A 111 -0.17 0.11 1.68
C GLY A 111 0.13 -1.01 0.68
N GLY A 112 1.34 -1.05 0.10
CA GLY A 112 1.71 -1.92 -1.02
C GLY A 112 1.59 -3.43 -0.77
N LEU A 113 1.60 -3.88 0.48
CA LEU A 113 1.45 -5.30 0.81
C LEU A 113 0.02 -5.83 0.63
N ILE A 114 -0.97 -4.96 0.46
CA ILE A 114 -2.36 -5.38 0.17
C ILE A 114 -2.42 -6.05 -1.20
N ASP A 115 -1.91 -5.38 -2.21
CA ASP A 115 -1.80 -5.91 -3.56
C ASP A 115 -0.99 -7.18 -3.60
N TYR A 116 0.18 -7.11 -3.02
CA TYR A 116 1.10 -8.20 -2.97
C TYR A 116 0.46 -9.49 -2.42
N ALA A 117 -0.33 -9.38 -1.34
CA ALA A 117 -1.12 -10.49 -0.83
C ALA A 117 -2.19 -10.96 -1.83
N HIS A 118 -2.78 -10.02 -2.59
CA HIS A 118 -3.75 -10.37 -3.63
C HIS A 118 -3.11 -11.13 -4.79
N HIS A 119 -1.95 -10.72 -5.27
CA HIS A 119 -1.21 -11.45 -6.32
C HIS A 119 -0.95 -12.92 -5.96
N ARG A 120 -0.78 -13.22 -4.67
CA ARG A 120 -0.59 -14.59 -4.16
C ARG A 120 -1.90 -15.31 -3.85
N GLY A 121 -3.03 -14.62 -3.97
CA GLY A 121 -4.33 -15.15 -3.60
C GLY A 121 -4.50 -15.38 -2.10
N HIS A 122 -3.73 -14.67 -1.26
CA HIS A 122 -3.81 -14.75 0.20
C HIS A 122 -4.78 -13.71 0.77
N ALA A 123 -6.08 -13.96 0.62
CA ALA A 123 -7.12 -13.02 1.04
C ALA A 123 -7.02 -12.64 2.54
N ALA A 124 -6.62 -13.57 3.41
CA ALA A 124 -6.46 -13.28 4.85
C ALA A 124 -5.38 -12.21 5.10
N GLN A 125 -4.26 -12.28 4.36
CA GLN A 125 -3.19 -11.31 4.46
C GLN A 125 -3.62 -9.96 3.88
N ALA A 126 -4.24 -9.94 2.70
CA ALA A 126 -4.74 -8.71 2.08
C ALA A 126 -5.73 -7.95 2.97
N LEU A 127 -6.65 -8.67 3.62
CA LEU A 127 -7.60 -8.08 4.57
C LEU A 127 -6.90 -7.52 5.81
N LEU A 128 -5.89 -8.21 6.35
CA LEU A 128 -5.12 -7.71 7.48
C LEU A 128 -4.32 -6.45 7.11
N GLU A 129 -3.62 -6.46 5.98
CA GLU A 129 -2.87 -5.28 5.51
C GLU A 129 -3.80 -4.09 5.25
N THR A 130 -5.03 -4.32 4.76
CA THR A 130 -6.06 -3.27 4.64
C THR A 130 -6.45 -2.69 6.00
N VAL A 131 -6.56 -3.52 7.04
CA VAL A 131 -6.79 -3.04 8.41
C VAL A 131 -5.60 -2.20 8.90
N ARG A 132 -4.36 -2.63 8.66
CA ARG A 132 -3.15 -1.86 9.04
C ARG A 132 -3.05 -0.54 8.28
N PHE A 133 -3.47 -0.51 7.02
CA PHE A 133 -3.60 0.74 6.27
C PHE A 133 -4.64 1.68 6.89
N SER A 134 -5.80 1.15 7.28
CA SER A 134 -6.83 1.90 8.00
C SER A 134 -6.33 2.44 9.36
N ASP A 135 -5.52 1.68 10.09
CA ASP A 135 -4.90 2.12 11.35
C ASP A 135 -4.00 3.35 11.11
N ALA A 136 -3.15 3.32 10.07
CA ALA A 136 -2.29 4.44 9.71
C ALA A 136 -3.10 5.70 9.34
N ILE A 137 -4.22 5.54 8.62
CA ILE A 137 -5.14 6.65 8.30
C ILE A 137 -5.78 7.22 9.58
N ASN A 138 -6.28 6.36 10.44
CA ASN A 138 -6.93 6.77 11.69
C ASN A 138 -5.95 7.54 12.61
N THR A 139 -4.72 7.06 12.73
CA THR A 139 -3.67 7.76 13.48
C THR A 139 -3.34 9.12 12.86
N THR A 140 -3.25 9.19 11.52
CA THR A 140 -3.05 10.46 10.81
C THR A 140 -4.16 11.46 11.09
N LEU A 141 -5.43 11.03 11.07
CA LEU A 141 -6.58 11.89 11.42
C LEU A 141 -6.47 12.48 12.82
N GLY A 142 -5.89 11.73 13.77
CA GLY A 142 -5.61 12.24 15.12
C GLY A 142 -4.42 13.19 15.24
N MET A 143 -3.56 13.26 14.23
CA MET A 143 -2.32 14.06 14.24
C MET A 143 -2.41 15.36 13.44
N VAL A 144 -3.40 15.52 12.57
CA VAL A 144 -3.53 16.68 11.68
C VAL A 144 -4.82 17.45 11.97
N ASP A 145 -4.86 18.72 11.57
CA ASP A 145 -6.07 19.52 11.58
C ASP A 145 -6.73 19.47 10.19
N THR A 146 -7.89 18.84 10.11
CA THR A 146 -8.63 18.73 8.83
C THR A 146 -9.21 20.05 8.33
N ARG A 147 -9.03 21.17 9.06
CA ARG A 147 -9.38 22.52 8.56
C ARG A 147 -8.33 23.06 7.59
N ASP A 148 -7.08 22.59 7.67
CA ASP A 148 -5.96 23.02 6.84
C ASP A 148 -5.25 21.85 6.12
N THR A 149 -5.59 20.61 6.45
CA THR A 149 -4.98 19.41 5.88
C THR A 149 -6.00 18.64 5.05
N LEU A 150 -5.69 18.45 3.76
CA LEU A 150 -6.44 17.57 2.87
C LEU A 150 -5.90 16.14 2.98
N ILE A 151 -6.76 15.19 3.37
CA ILE A 151 -6.46 13.76 3.36
C ILE A 151 -7.25 13.12 2.22
N ILE A 152 -6.56 12.33 1.40
CA ILE A 152 -7.14 11.57 0.28
C ILE A 152 -6.76 10.11 0.48
N VAL A 153 -7.73 9.22 0.35
CA VAL A 153 -7.53 7.77 0.42
C VAL A 153 -8.13 7.13 -0.81
N THR A 154 -7.34 6.39 -1.56
CA THR A 154 -7.80 5.71 -2.78
C THR A 154 -6.95 4.46 -3.05
N SER A 155 -7.23 3.79 -4.14
CA SER A 155 -6.42 2.71 -4.72
C SER A 155 -6.13 3.07 -6.17
N ASP A 156 -5.06 2.50 -6.74
CA ASP A 156 -4.71 2.68 -8.15
C ASP A 156 -5.50 1.75 -9.06
N HIS A 157 -5.89 0.56 -8.59
CA HIS A 157 -6.78 -0.39 -9.26
C HIS A 157 -7.47 -1.32 -8.26
N THR A 158 -8.32 -2.20 -8.76
CA THR A 158 -8.90 -3.33 -8.03
C THR A 158 -8.09 -4.61 -8.28
N HIS A 159 -8.48 -5.69 -7.62
CA HIS A 159 -7.92 -7.03 -7.84
C HIS A 159 -9.01 -8.02 -8.28
N SER A 160 -8.60 -9.18 -8.79
CA SER A 160 -9.49 -10.24 -9.28
C SER A 160 -10.23 -11.01 -8.16
N MET A 161 -10.18 -10.55 -6.91
CA MET A 161 -10.91 -11.12 -5.79
C MET A 161 -12.43 -10.94 -5.96
N SER A 162 -13.19 -11.98 -5.65
CA SER A 162 -14.65 -12.02 -5.77
C SER A 162 -15.31 -12.52 -4.50
N PHE A 163 -16.51 -12.01 -4.22
CA PHE A 163 -17.42 -12.52 -3.20
C PHE A 163 -18.38 -13.53 -3.83
N ASN A 164 -18.53 -14.71 -3.20
CA ASN A 164 -19.32 -15.80 -3.74
C ASN A 164 -20.50 -16.16 -2.83
N GLY A 165 -21.64 -16.40 -3.47
CA GLY A 165 -22.84 -16.91 -2.83
C GLY A 165 -23.50 -15.93 -1.86
N TYR A 166 -24.31 -16.49 -0.98
CA TYR A 166 -25.13 -15.76 -0.01
C TYR A 166 -24.89 -16.31 1.39
N SER A 167 -23.67 -16.08 1.91
CA SER A 167 -23.31 -16.48 3.26
C SER A 167 -24.21 -15.78 4.29
N ASN A 168 -24.54 -16.49 5.37
CA ASN A 168 -25.32 -15.90 6.45
C ASN A 168 -24.57 -14.73 7.09
N ARG A 169 -25.33 -13.74 7.58
CA ARG A 169 -24.75 -12.64 8.36
C ARG A 169 -24.02 -13.21 9.58
N GLY A 170 -22.79 -12.75 9.83
CA GLY A 170 -21.93 -13.24 10.90
C GLY A 170 -21.07 -14.45 10.52
N SER A 171 -21.21 -15.02 9.31
CA SER A 171 -20.27 -16.02 8.81
C SER A 171 -18.88 -15.42 8.67
N HIS A 172 -17.85 -16.25 8.90
CA HIS A 172 -16.46 -15.81 8.73
C HIS A 172 -16.16 -15.52 7.25
N ILE A 173 -15.64 -14.33 6.95
CA ILE A 173 -15.40 -13.90 5.57
C ILE A 173 -14.44 -14.82 4.78
N LEU A 174 -13.49 -15.47 5.48
CA LEU A 174 -12.55 -16.42 4.90
C LEU A 174 -13.10 -17.87 4.91
N GLY A 175 -14.30 -18.07 5.44
CA GLY A 175 -14.90 -19.39 5.61
C GLY A 175 -15.63 -19.89 4.38
N ILE A 176 -16.19 -21.09 4.54
CA ILE A 176 -17.09 -21.70 3.55
C ILE A 176 -18.39 -20.88 3.47
N SER A 177 -18.82 -20.57 2.27
CA SER A 177 -20.08 -19.88 1.99
C SER A 177 -21.23 -20.87 1.92
N GLN A 178 -21.24 -21.71 0.90
CA GLN A 178 -22.31 -22.65 0.60
C GLN A 178 -21.76 -23.89 -0.12
N LYS A 179 -22.63 -24.87 -0.39
CA LYS A 179 -22.37 -25.99 -1.30
C LYS A 179 -22.98 -25.69 -2.65
N SER A 180 -22.27 -26.01 -3.71
CA SER A 180 -22.83 -26.00 -5.07
C SER A 180 -23.93 -27.04 -5.20
N LYS A 181 -25.06 -26.65 -5.78
CA LYS A 181 -26.16 -27.60 -6.11
C LYS A 181 -25.82 -28.54 -7.27
N HIS A 182 -24.74 -28.26 -8.00
CA HIS A 182 -24.34 -29.00 -9.20
C HIS A 182 -23.52 -30.24 -8.85
N ASP A 183 -22.51 -30.06 -7.99
CA ASP A 183 -21.54 -31.10 -7.66
C ASP A 183 -21.50 -31.43 -6.16
N GLY A 184 -22.24 -30.68 -5.34
CA GLY A 184 -22.29 -30.87 -3.89
C GLY A 184 -21.05 -30.39 -3.13
N ILE A 185 -20.03 -29.88 -3.85
CA ILE A 185 -18.76 -29.45 -3.27
C ILE A 185 -18.91 -28.04 -2.71
N PRO A 186 -18.44 -27.77 -1.49
CA PRO A 186 -18.41 -26.42 -0.91
C PRO A 186 -17.59 -25.43 -1.75
N TYR A 187 -17.78 -24.14 -1.46
CA TYR A 187 -16.92 -23.07 -1.93
C TYR A 187 -16.79 -21.99 -0.86
N THR A 188 -15.66 -21.29 -0.88
CA THR A 188 -15.36 -20.21 0.05
C THR A 188 -16.10 -18.93 -0.32
N THR A 189 -16.30 -18.04 0.68
CA THR A 189 -16.89 -16.71 0.45
C THR A 189 -16.00 -15.88 -0.48
N LEU A 190 -14.66 -16.01 -0.38
CA LEU A 190 -13.71 -15.32 -1.22
C LEU A 190 -13.01 -16.29 -2.17
N THR A 191 -12.92 -15.92 -3.44
CA THR A 191 -12.11 -16.59 -4.46
C THR A 191 -11.47 -15.54 -5.35
N TYR A 192 -10.60 -15.98 -6.28
CA TYR A 192 -10.02 -15.12 -7.30
C TYR A 192 -10.42 -15.59 -8.70
N SER A 193 -10.54 -14.66 -9.65
CA SER A 193 -10.78 -15.03 -11.06
C SER A 193 -9.54 -15.66 -11.67
N THR A 194 -8.36 -15.12 -11.41
CA THR A 194 -7.05 -15.67 -11.80
C THR A 194 -6.21 -15.92 -10.55
N GLY A 195 -5.30 -16.86 -10.60
CA GLY A 195 -4.40 -17.17 -9.50
C GLY A 195 -3.17 -17.94 -9.93
N GLY A 196 -2.15 -17.92 -9.11
CA GLY A 196 -0.90 -18.65 -9.34
C GLY A 196 -1.04 -20.15 -9.10
N PRO A 197 0.08 -20.89 -9.24
CA PRO A 197 0.09 -22.35 -9.16
C PRO A 197 -0.43 -22.92 -7.83
N ASN A 198 -0.45 -22.12 -6.76
CA ASN A 198 -0.96 -22.52 -5.45
C ASN A 198 -2.47 -22.27 -5.26
N ASN A 199 -3.12 -21.60 -6.22
CA ASN A 199 -4.55 -21.27 -6.16
C ASN A 199 -5.43 -22.31 -6.86
N ILE A 200 -5.02 -23.57 -6.87
CA ILE A 200 -5.66 -24.64 -7.64
C ILE A 200 -7.08 -24.91 -7.12
N ALA A 201 -8.05 -24.82 -8.01
CA ALA A 201 -9.45 -25.13 -7.70
C ALA A 201 -9.92 -26.50 -8.22
N TYR A 202 -9.13 -27.18 -9.06
CA TYR A 202 -9.52 -28.39 -9.77
C TYR A 202 -8.41 -29.44 -9.74
N THR A 203 -8.82 -30.71 -9.76
CA THR A 203 -7.95 -31.86 -10.01
C THR A 203 -8.53 -32.73 -11.14
N LEU A 204 -7.73 -33.60 -11.71
CA LEU A 204 -8.22 -34.59 -12.68
C LEU A 204 -8.53 -35.94 -12.00
N LYS A 205 -9.76 -36.41 -12.13
CA LYS A 205 -10.16 -37.76 -11.74
C LYS A 205 -10.72 -38.48 -12.96
N ASN A 206 -10.09 -39.58 -13.36
CA ASN A 206 -10.49 -40.38 -14.55
C ASN A 206 -10.65 -39.54 -15.82
N GLY A 207 -9.75 -38.57 -16.03
CA GLY A 207 -9.77 -37.68 -17.19
C GLY A 207 -10.78 -36.54 -17.15
N SER A 208 -11.55 -36.42 -16.08
CA SER A 208 -12.51 -35.33 -15.88
C SER A 208 -12.01 -34.35 -14.82
N ALA A 209 -12.20 -33.05 -15.05
CA ALA A 209 -11.89 -32.02 -14.07
C ALA A 209 -12.93 -32.09 -12.93
N VAL A 210 -12.45 -32.16 -11.69
CA VAL A 210 -13.26 -32.17 -10.47
C VAL A 210 -12.76 -31.05 -9.55
N ARG A 211 -13.69 -30.25 -9.01
CA ARG A 211 -13.32 -29.19 -8.06
C ARG A 211 -12.73 -29.82 -6.78
N LEU A 212 -11.75 -29.12 -6.21
CA LEU A 212 -11.23 -29.43 -4.88
C LEU A 212 -12.19 -28.91 -3.83
N ASP A 213 -12.36 -29.68 -2.75
CA ASP A 213 -13.20 -29.29 -1.60
C ASP A 213 -12.39 -28.41 -0.65
N PRO A 214 -12.67 -27.10 -0.55
CA PRO A 214 -11.93 -26.21 0.33
C PRO A 214 -12.19 -26.48 1.82
N SER A 215 -13.20 -27.25 2.17
CA SER A 215 -13.47 -27.63 3.58
C SER A 215 -12.49 -28.67 4.14
N GLU A 216 -11.66 -29.26 3.29
CA GLU A 216 -10.56 -30.14 3.70
C GLU A 216 -9.34 -29.38 4.22
N GLU A 217 -9.33 -28.04 4.06
CA GLU A 217 -8.23 -27.16 4.48
C GLU A 217 -8.69 -26.10 5.49
N ASN A 218 -7.74 -25.48 6.19
CA ASN A 218 -8.02 -24.33 7.03
C ASN A 218 -8.07 -23.04 6.18
N THR A 219 -9.23 -22.73 5.62
CA THR A 219 -9.42 -21.55 4.76
C THR A 219 -9.23 -20.22 5.47
N THR A 220 -9.18 -20.21 6.82
CA THR A 220 -8.98 -18.99 7.63
C THR A 220 -7.51 -18.72 7.97
N ALA A 221 -6.61 -19.62 7.61
CA ALA A 221 -5.18 -19.43 7.84
C ALA A 221 -4.61 -18.29 6.98
N TYR A 222 -3.66 -17.53 7.52
CA TYR A 222 -2.99 -16.47 6.76
C TYR A 222 -2.21 -17.00 5.55
N THR A 223 -1.81 -18.25 5.57
CA THR A 223 -1.06 -18.91 4.49
C THR A 223 -1.98 -19.64 3.50
N TYR A 224 -3.29 -19.63 3.72
CA TYR A 224 -4.21 -20.27 2.78
C TYR A 224 -4.24 -19.52 1.46
N SER A 225 -4.04 -20.24 0.36
CA SER A 225 -4.18 -19.71 -1.00
C SER A 225 -5.61 -19.92 -1.47
N GLN A 226 -6.36 -18.85 -1.66
CA GLN A 226 -7.74 -18.91 -2.13
C GLN A 226 -7.81 -19.55 -3.51
N GLN A 227 -8.83 -20.37 -3.73
CA GLN A 227 -9.05 -21.01 -5.03
C GLN A 227 -9.29 -19.96 -6.12
N ALA A 228 -8.73 -20.19 -7.32
CA ALA A 228 -8.91 -19.35 -8.49
C ALA A 228 -9.57 -20.14 -9.63
N THR A 229 -10.37 -19.46 -10.45
CA THR A 229 -11.05 -20.07 -11.59
C THR A 229 -10.07 -20.39 -12.73
N ILE A 230 -9.11 -19.50 -12.98
CA ILE A 230 -8.10 -19.61 -14.04
C ILE A 230 -6.74 -19.62 -13.36
N ILE A 231 -5.96 -20.66 -13.62
CA ILE A 231 -4.58 -20.74 -13.15
C ILE A 231 -3.67 -20.03 -14.15
N SER A 232 -2.88 -19.10 -13.64
CA SER A 232 -1.90 -18.29 -14.36
C SER A 232 -0.61 -18.20 -13.54
N ASP A 233 0.20 -17.19 -13.78
CA ASP A 233 1.41 -16.96 -12.98
C ASP A 233 1.06 -16.44 -11.57
N GLU A 234 -0.01 -15.63 -11.49
CA GLU A 234 -0.49 -15.01 -10.26
C GLU A 234 -1.97 -14.60 -10.36
N ALA A 235 -2.54 -14.05 -9.31
CA ALA A 235 -3.82 -13.35 -9.37
C ALA A 235 -3.58 -11.93 -9.92
N TYR A 236 -4.20 -11.63 -11.06
CA TYR A 236 -4.05 -10.35 -11.75
C TYR A 236 -4.94 -9.26 -11.16
N HIS A 237 -4.66 -8.01 -11.55
CA HIS A 237 -5.48 -6.87 -11.23
C HIS A 237 -6.89 -6.99 -11.79
N GLY A 238 -7.84 -6.31 -11.18
CA GLY A 238 -9.20 -6.19 -11.67
C GLY A 238 -9.40 -4.93 -12.51
N GLY A 239 -10.41 -4.93 -13.36
CA GLY A 239 -10.79 -3.77 -14.18
C GLY A 239 -11.92 -2.92 -13.59
N GLY A 240 -12.18 -3.03 -12.29
CA GLY A 240 -13.25 -2.28 -11.63
C GLY A 240 -12.81 -0.88 -11.20
N ASP A 241 -13.81 -0.01 -10.95
CA ASP A 241 -13.57 1.30 -10.34
C ASP A 241 -13.11 1.16 -8.88
N VAL A 242 -12.32 2.12 -8.40
CA VAL A 242 -11.88 2.22 -7.01
C VAL A 242 -12.51 3.41 -6.33
N ALA A 243 -12.79 3.28 -5.03
CA ALA A 243 -13.33 4.38 -4.25
C ALA A 243 -12.27 5.43 -3.95
N VAL A 244 -12.68 6.70 -3.95
CA VAL A 244 -11.88 7.82 -3.44
C VAL A 244 -12.59 8.40 -2.23
N TYR A 245 -11.91 8.44 -1.10
CA TYR A 245 -12.37 9.09 0.11
C TYR A 245 -11.52 10.34 0.36
N ALA A 246 -12.14 11.44 0.74
CA ALA A 246 -11.41 12.65 1.04
C ALA A 246 -12.05 13.43 2.18
N ILE A 247 -11.22 14.09 3.00
CA ILE A 247 -11.63 15.02 4.03
C ILE A 247 -10.64 16.19 4.08
N GLY A 248 -11.14 17.37 4.37
CA GLY A 248 -10.32 18.58 4.46
C GLY A 248 -10.61 19.58 3.34
N PRO A 249 -9.75 20.60 3.17
CA PRO A 249 -9.90 21.60 2.13
C PRO A 249 -9.95 20.96 0.74
N PHE A 250 -10.89 21.39 -0.11
CA PHE A 250 -11.09 20.88 -1.48
C PHE A 250 -11.55 19.41 -1.60
N ALA A 251 -11.84 18.71 -0.49
CA ALA A 251 -12.34 17.33 -0.54
C ALA A 251 -13.61 17.18 -1.38
N HIS A 252 -14.43 18.22 -1.45
CA HIS A 252 -15.66 18.27 -2.26
C HIS A 252 -15.42 18.10 -3.76
N LEU A 253 -14.19 18.27 -4.25
CA LEU A 253 -13.86 18.08 -5.66
C LEU A 253 -13.84 16.60 -6.07
N PHE A 254 -13.77 15.67 -5.11
CA PHE A 254 -13.78 14.23 -5.37
C PHE A 254 -15.19 13.63 -5.50
N HIS A 255 -16.16 14.43 -5.92
CA HIS A 255 -17.50 13.92 -6.25
C HIS A 255 -17.54 13.20 -7.59
N SER A 256 -18.42 12.18 -7.70
CA SER A 256 -18.69 11.49 -8.95
C SER A 256 -17.56 10.56 -9.39
N VAL A 257 -17.53 10.19 -10.66
CA VAL A 257 -16.54 9.28 -11.27
C VAL A 257 -15.61 10.12 -12.15
N HIS A 258 -14.33 9.90 -11.96
CA HIS A 258 -13.26 10.62 -12.66
C HIS A 258 -12.19 9.66 -13.15
N GLU A 259 -11.48 10.08 -14.18
CA GLU A 259 -10.22 9.45 -14.56
C GLU A 259 -9.21 9.56 -13.42
N GLN A 260 -8.36 8.53 -13.25
CA GLN A 260 -7.38 8.45 -12.16
C GLN A 260 -6.47 9.69 -12.10
N SER A 261 -6.08 10.24 -13.25
CA SER A 261 -5.25 11.45 -13.34
C SER A 261 -5.89 12.70 -12.71
N TYR A 262 -7.20 12.69 -12.47
CA TYR A 262 -7.91 13.79 -11.82
C TYR A 262 -7.43 14.01 -10.38
N VAL A 263 -7.07 12.97 -9.67
CA VAL A 263 -6.53 13.04 -8.30
C VAL A 263 -5.33 13.99 -8.24
N ALA A 264 -4.37 13.82 -9.15
CA ALA A 264 -3.19 14.69 -9.21
C ALA A 264 -3.55 16.15 -9.51
N ARG A 265 -4.60 16.40 -10.31
CA ARG A 265 -5.09 17.77 -10.61
C ARG A 265 -5.69 18.43 -9.38
N VAL A 266 -6.48 17.70 -8.60
CA VAL A 266 -7.05 18.22 -7.34
C VAL A 266 -5.94 18.51 -6.34
N ILE A 267 -4.96 17.63 -6.21
CA ILE A 267 -3.78 17.84 -5.34
C ILE A 267 -3.03 19.11 -5.76
N ALA A 268 -2.74 19.27 -7.05
CA ALA A 268 -2.04 20.45 -7.55
C ALA A 268 -2.85 21.74 -7.35
N HIS A 269 -4.18 21.68 -7.56
CA HIS A 269 -5.08 22.79 -7.30
C HIS A 269 -5.08 23.19 -5.82
N ALA A 270 -5.24 22.22 -4.96
CA ALA A 270 -5.25 22.40 -3.53
C ALA A 270 -3.93 22.97 -2.99
N ALA A 271 -2.80 22.52 -3.54
CA ALA A 271 -1.46 23.04 -3.21
C ALA A 271 -1.11 24.38 -3.86
N GLY A 272 -2.04 25.01 -4.60
CA GLY A 272 -1.76 26.25 -5.33
C GLY A 272 -0.77 26.11 -6.50
N MET A 273 -0.47 24.88 -6.92
CA MET A 273 0.44 24.55 -8.04
C MET A 273 -0.31 24.63 -9.39
N GLN A 274 -0.89 25.77 -9.73
CA GLN A 274 -1.57 25.93 -11.01
C GLN A 274 -0.55 26.00 -12.15
N PRO A 275 -0.77 25.28 -13.27
CA PRO A 275 0.03 25.53 -14.48
C PRO A 275 -0.12 26.99 -14.87
N LYS A 276 0.97 27.72 -15.05
CA LYS A 276 0.90 29.04 -15.68
C LYS A 276 0.28 28.82 -17.05
N ALA A 277 -0.88 29.44 -17.29
CA ALA A 277 -1.53 29.37 -18.59
C ALA A 277 -0.54 29.81 -19.66
N TYR A 278 -0.17 28.93 -20.57
CA TYR A 278 0.57 29.31 -21.77
C TYR A 278 -0.37 30.19 -22.62
N GLY A 279 -0.08 31.50 -22.62
CA GLY A 279 -0.56 32.43 -23.63
C GLY A 279 -2.06 32.71 -23.65
N SER A 280 -2.56 33.50 -22.72
CA SER A 280 -3.58 34.51 -22.99
C SER A 280 -3.41 35.63 -21.96
N ALA A 281 -3.46 36.88 -22.43
CA ALA A 281 -3.44 38.07 -21.60
C ALA A 281 -4.71 38.12 -20.74
N GLY A 282 -4.72 37.39 -19.65
CA GLY A 282 -5.79 37.29 -18.65
C GLY A 282 -5.25 37.66 -17.30
N LYS A 283 -5.84 38.66 -16.69
CA LYS A 283 -5.54 39.31 -15.42
C LYS A 283 -4.90 38.38 -14.39
N GLN A 284 -3.71 38.77 -13.96
CA GLN A 284 -3.04 38.27 -12.78
C GLN A 284 -3.96 38.47 -11.56
N TYR A 285 -4.63 37.42 -11.13
CA TYR A 285 -5.14 37.38 -9.76
C TYR A 285 -3.97 37.09 -8.83
N ASN A 286 -3.36 38.14 -8.37
CA ASN A 286 -2.52 38.10 -7.17
C ASN A 286 -3.45 37.87 -5.97
N SER A 287 -3.88 36.68 -5.72
CA SER A 287 -4.25 36.29 -4.36
C SER A 287 -3.02 35.69 -3.71
N LEU A 288 -2.27 36.53 -3.03
CA LEU A 288 -1.42 36.13 -1.93
C LEU A 288 -2.34 35.61 -0.80
N VAL A 289 -2.93 34.47 -1.00
CA VAL A 289 -3.40 33.63 0.09
C VAL A 289 -2.18 32.77 0.41
N ASP A 290 -1.49 33.16 1.45
CA ASP A 290 -0.44 32.37 2.10
C ASP A 290 -1.14 31.16 2.77
N VAL A 291 -1.69 30.27 1.97
CA VAL A 291 -2.31 29.04 2.45
C VAL A 291 -1.21 28.02 2.52
N SER A 292 -0.55 27.97 3.66
CA SER A 292 0.24 26.79 4.05
C SER A 292 -0.71 25.61 4.10
N MET A 293 -0.80 24.85 3.00
CA MET A 293 -1.68 23.70 2.92
C MET A 293 -0.88 22.42 3.09
N TYR A 294 -1.40 21.55 3.93
CA TYR A 294 -0.84 20.24 4.19
C TYR A 294 -1.67 19.20 3.45
N ILE A 295 -1.00 18.30 2.75
CA ILE A 295 -1.65 17.23 2.01
C ILE A 295 -1.10 15.90 2.48
N CYS A 296 -1.97 15.07 3.04
CA CYS A 296 -1.71 13.66 3.29
C CYS A 296 -2.44 12.85 2.23
N PHE A 297 -1.69 12.21 1.35
CA PHE A 297 -2.21 11.33 0.34
C PHE A 297 -1.94 9.89 0.74
N PHE A 298 -2.99 9.14 1.04
CA PHE A 298 -2.93 7.71 1.28
C PHE A 298 -3.31 6.98 0.01
N LEU A 299 -2.32 6.34 -0.58
CA LEU A 299 -2.49 5.52 -1.75
C LEU A 299 -2.36 4.06 -1.34
N LEU A 300 -3.40 3.30 -1.61
CA LEU A 300 -3.33 1.86 -1.70
C LEU A 300 -2.61 1.59 -3.04
N LEU A 301 -1.29 1.73 -3.07
CA LEU A 301 -0.50 1.45 -4.26
C LEU A 301 -0.23 -0.04 -4.34
N LEU A 302 -0.37 -0.50 -5.52
CA LEU A 302 -0.13 -1.82 -6.01
C LEU A 302 1.06 -1.68 -6.97
N LEU A 303 2.27 -1.93 -6.48
CA LEU A 303 3.48 -1.81 -7.28
C LEU A 303 3.67 -2.99 -8.23
N HIS A 304 4.04 -2.67 -9.45
CA HIS A 304 4.72 -3.60 -10.36
C HIS A 304 6.16 -3.81 -9.97
#